data_d05ea5131f9d21301cc9004d44bcd431
#
_entry.id   d05ea5131f9d21301cc9004d44bcd431
#
_cell.length_a   1.000
_cell.length_b   1.000
_cell.length_c   1.000
_cell.angle_alpha   90.00
_cell.angle_beta   90.00
_cell.angle_gamma   90.00
#
_symmetry.space_group_name_H-M   'P 1'
#
loop_
_entity.id
_entity.type
_entity.pdbx_description
1 polymer ?
#
loop_
_entity_poly.entity_id
_entity_poly.type
_entity_poly.pdbx_seq_one_letter_code
_entity_poly.pdbx_strand_id
1 'polypeptide(L)'
;MLCGLAVVLEAGWLRSVDESVLLAARRADDRSEPVGPVWVGEFARDLTALGGYTLLILISVSVWAFLRLERSRGEASWFAATAGVGYLLNFTLKHVVGRPRPDQVTHLSFVDSPSFPSGHAMMTTVIFLAIGLLIREAVSRRAVKTLAIALPLTVAASVSLTRVYLGVHYPSDVFAGFCCGLAWTSGCWRFRPIDGNSSARIQEEAAIQRAA
;
A
#
# COMPACT_ATOMS: atom_id res chain seq x y z
N MET A 1 -21.08 9.02 9.89
CA MET A 1 -19.64 9.25 9.61
C MET A 1 -19.25 8.97 8.15
N LEU A 2 -19.62 7.86 7.55
CA LEU A 2 -19.26 7.51 6.15
C LEU A 2 -19.95 8.43 5.12
N CYS A 3 -21.21 8.83 5.33
CA CYS A 3 -21.87 9.83 4.47
C CYS A 3 -21.16 11.20 4.48
N GLY A 4 -20.57 11.58 5.62
CA GLY A 4 -19.77 12.82 5.72
C GLY A 4 -18.48 12.75 4.89
N LEU A 5 -17.85 11.59 4.78
CA LEU A 5 -16.66 11.41 3.95
C LEU A 5 -17.00 11.52 2.44
N ALA A 6 -18.10 10.92 2.01
CA ALA A 6 -18.58 11.07 0.63
C ALA A 6 -18.86 12.53 0.28
N VAL A 7 -19.52 13.26 1.19
CA VAL A 7 -19.79 14.71 1.03
C VAL A 7 -18.49 15.51 0.95
N VAL A 8 -17.47 15.20 1.77
CA VAL A 8 -16.18 15.89 1.73
C VAL A 8 -15.44 15.59 0.41
N LEU A 9 -15.52 14.36 -0.10
CA LEU A 9 -14.90 13.98 -1.38
C LEU A 9 -15.58 14.67 -2.58
N GLU A 10 -16.86 14.98 -2.47
CA GLU A 10 -17.64 15.74 -3.46
C GLU A 10 -17.57 17.26 -3.22
N ALA A 11 -16.95 17.71 -2.13
CA ALA A 11 -16.76 19.12 -1.85
C ALA A 11 -15.99 19.79 -3.00
N GLY A 12 -16.52 20.89 -3.52
CA GLY A 12 -16.04 21.50 -4.76
C GLY A 12 -14.55 21.85 -4.80
N TRP A 13 -13.95 22.24 -3.66
CA TRP A 13 -12.52 22.54 -3.56
C TRP A 13 -11.64 21.30 -3.71
N LEU A 14 -12.00 20.18 -3.05
CA LEU A 14 -11.24 18.93 -3.13
C LEU A 14 -11.32 18.33 -4.53
N ARG A 15 -12.51 18.37 -5.13
CA ARG A 15 -12.72 17.94 -6.50
C ARG A 15 -11.88 18.77 -7.48
N SER A 16 -11.84 20.10 -7.31
CA SER A 16 -11.03 20.99 -8.14
C SER A 16 -9.53 20.66 -8.04
N VAL A 17 -9.01 20.36 -6.84
CA VAL A 17 -7.62 19.93 -6.65
C VAL A 17 -7.37 18.58 -7.34
N ASP A 18 -8.25 17.61 -7.12
CA ASP A 18 -8.16 16.29 -7.74
C ASP A 18 -8.11 16.36 -9.27
N GLU A 19 -9.01 17.13 -9.88
CA GLU A 19 -9.08 17.32 -11.32
C GLU A 19 -7.85 18.09 -11.85
N SER A 20 -7.41 19.13 -11.15
CA SER A 20 -6.25 19.92 -11.55
C SER A 20 -4.96 19.09 -11.60
N VAL A 21 -4.72 18.28 -10.56
CA VAL A 21 -3.54 17.41 -10.51
C VAL A 21 -3.64 16.30 -11.56
N LEU A 22 -4.81 15.74 -11.77
CA LEU A 22 -5.04 14.72 -12.78
C LEU A 22 -4.77 15.25 -14.18
N LEU A 23 -5.28 16.45 -14.50
CA LEU A 23 -5.09 17.11 -15.78
C LEU A 23 -3.63 17.56 -15.99
N ALA A 24 -2.92 17.95 -14.93
CA ALA A 24 -1.50 18.26 -15.02
C ALA A 24 -0.63 17.05 -15.42
N ALA A 25 -1.13 15.83 -15.22
CA ALA A 25 -0.48 14.61 -15.70
C ALA A 25 -0.81 14.27 -17.17
N ARG A 26 -1.50 15.15 -17.90
CA ARG A 26 -1.91 14.98 -19.31
C ARG A 26 -1.33 16.09 -20.17
N ARG A 27 -1.13 15.76 -21.44
CA ARG A 27 -0.72 16.76 -22.44
C ARG A 27 -1.83 17.82 -22.60
N ALA A 28 -1.43 19.06 -22.76
CA ALA A 28 -2.39 20.17 -22.91
C ALA A 28 -3.16 20.11 -24.23
N ASP A 29 -2.53 19.55 -25.27
CA ASP A 29 -3.07 19.38 -26.61
C ASP A 29 -3.90 18.09 -26.76
N ASP A 30 -3.63 17.06 -25.96
CA ASP A 30 -4.37 15.81 -26.00
C ASP A 30 -4.45 15.16 -24.60
N ARG A 31 -5.65 15.20 -24.00
CA ARG A 31 -5.91 14.61 -22.69
C ARG A 31 -5.95 13.07 -22.65
N SER A 32 -5.91 12.42 -23.81
CA SER A 32 -5.75 10.96 -23.89
C SER A 32 -4.31 10.54 -23.64
N GLU A 33 -3.34 11.43 -23.90
CA GLU A 33 -1.92 11.17 -23.78
C GLU A 33 -1.36 11.69 -22.45
N PRO A 34 -0.58 10.87 -21.72
CA PRO A 34 0.10 11.32 -20.50
C PRO A 34 1.28 12.23 -20.85
N VAL A 35 1.69 13.09 -19.90
CA VAL A 35 2.91 13.88 -20.03
C VAL A 35 4.15 12.99 -19.99
N GLY A 36 5.17 13.38 -20.73
CA GLY A 36 6.46 12.70 -20.76
C GLY A 36 6.64 11.76 -21.96
N PRO A 37 7.83 11.21 -22.13
CA PRO A 37 8.11 10.23 -23.18
C PRO A 37 7.44 8.88 -22.90
N VAL A 38 7.26 8.05 -23.93
CA VAL A 38 6.54 6.76 -23.88
C VAL A 38 7.03 5.83 -22.77
N TRP A 39 8.34 5.79 -22.53
CA TRP A 39 8.92 4.94 -21.47
C TRP A 39 8.42 5.26 -20.05
N VAL A 40 7.98 6.51 -19.78
CA VAL A 40 7.41 6.89 -18.47
C VAL A 40 6.08 6.17 -18.24
N GLY A 41 5.26 6.06 -19.28
CA GLY A 41 4.01 5.31 -19.23
C GLY A 41 4.23 3.81 -19.00
N GLU A 42 5.24 3.23 -19.65
CA GLU A 42 5.63 1.84 -19.45
C GLU A 42 6.16 1.62 -18.03
N PHE A 43 7.09 2.45 -17.58
CA PHE A 43 7.60 2.42 -16.20
C PHE A 43 6.48 2.54 -15.16
N ALA A 44 5.50 3.42 -15.39
CA ALA A 44 4.36 3.56 -14.49
C ALA A 44 3.48 2.29 -14.45
N ARG A 45 3.31 1.60 -15.60
CA ARG A 45 2.62 0.31 -15.67
C ARG A 45 3.38 -0.80 -14.95
N ASP A 46 4.69 -0.87 -15.12
CA ASP A 46 5.54 -1.86 -14.46
C ASP A 46 5.55 -1.63 -12.94
N LEU A 47 5.75 -0.38 -12.53
CA LEU A 47 5.79 -0.03 -11.11
C LEU A 47 4.43 -0.26 -10.42
N THR A 48 3.31 0.06 -11.09
CA THR A 48 1.97 -0.18 -10.53
C THR A 48 1.68 -1.68 -10.36
N ALA A 49 2.35 -2.56 -11.12
CA ALA A 49 2.18 -4.01 -10.97
C ALA A 49 2.57 -4.51 -9.57
N LEU A 50 3.51 -3.83 -8.88
CA LEU A 50 3.85 -4.12 -7.48
C LEU A 50 2.65 -3.97 -6.53
N GLY A 51 1.67 -3.17 -6.88
CA GLY A 51 0.41 -3.00 -6.15
C GLY A 51 -0.75 -3.81 -6.72
N GLY A 52 -0.51 -4.60 -7.76
CA GLY A 52 -1.51 -5.47 -8.38
C GLY A 52 -1.89 -6.63 -7.46
N TYR A 53 -3.17 -6.98 -7.41
CA TYR A 53 -3.68 -8.01 -6.50
C TYR A 53 -3.00 -9.37 -6.69
N THR A 54 -2.71 -9.77 -7.92
CA THR A 54 -2.03 -11.04 -8.21
C THR A 54 -0.66 -11.10 -7.54
N LEU A 55 0.16 -10.06 -7.70
CA LEU A 55 1.50 -10.01 -7.10
C LEU A 55 1.42 -9.89 -5.58
N LEU A 56 0.52 -9.06 -5.07
CA LEU A 56 0.33 -8.90 -3.62
C LEU A 56 -0.15 -10.19 -2.95
N ILE A 57 -1.02 -10.97 -3.60
CA ILE A 57 -1.44 -12.29 -3.11
C ILE A 57 -0.26 -13.26 -3.12
N LEU A 58 0.50 -13.31 -4.21
CA LEU A 58 1.68 -14.18 -4.31
C LEU A 58 2.70 -13.86 -3.22
N ILE A 59 3.03 -12.58 -3.02
CA ILE A 59 3.92 -12.12 -1.94
C ILE A 59 3.34 -12.52 -0.58
N SER A 60 2.04 -12.27 -0.35
CA SER A 60 1.41 -12.57 0.93
C SER A 60 1.43 -14.06 1.27
N VAL A 61 1.14 -14.93 0.30
CA VAL A 61 1.21 -16.39 0.48
C VAL A 61 2.64 -16.83 0.75
N SER A 62 3.61 -16.29 0.01
CA SER A 62 5.03 -16.62 0.19
C SER A 62 5.55 -16.21 1.57
N VAL A 63 5.22 -14.99 2.02
CA VAL A 63 5.60 -14.49 3.35
C VAL A 63 4.91 -15.29 4.45
N TRP A 64 3.62 -15.57 4.30
CA TRP A 64 2.88 -16.41 5.25
C TRP A 64 3.50 -17.81 5.37
N ALA A 65 3.83 -18.46 4.25
CA ALA A 65 4.46 -19.78 4.23
C ALA A 65 5.84 -19.75 4.90
N PHE A 66 6.67 -18.75 4.57
CA PHE A 66 7.95 -18.54 5.22
C PHE A 66 7.82 -18.38 6.74
N LEU A 67 6.91 -17.52 7.21
CA LEU A 67 6.69 -17.31 8.64
C LEU A 67 6.20 -18.58 9.34
N ARG A 68 5.39 -19.40 8.65
CA ARG A 68 4.88 -20.68 9.18
C ARG A 68 5.97 -21.73 9.34
N LEU A 69 6.95 -21.73 8.46
CA LEU A 69 8.03 -22.74 8.42
C LEU A 69 9.20 -22.34 9.31
N GLU A 70 9.60 -21.06 9.27
CA GLU A 70 10.87 -20.60 9.86
C GLU A 70 10.70 -19.85 11.20
N ARG A 71 9.51 -19.31 11.47
CA ARG A 71 9.33 -18.47 12.64
C ARG A 71 8.25 -18.97 13.59
N SER A 72 7.06 -18.40 13.53
CA SER A 72 6.01 -18.76 14.44
C SER A 72 4.64 -18.78 13.80
N ARG A 73 3.78 -19.64 14.35
CA ARG A 73 2.36 -19.68 13.97
C ARG A 73 1.66 -18.36 14.27
N GLY A 74 2.07 -17.68 15.34
CA GLY A 74 1.51 -16.39 15.75
C GLY A 74 1.79 -15.29 14.75
N GLU A 75 3.05 -15.12 14.33
CA GLU A 75 3.43 -14.11 13.32
C GLU A 75 2.78 -14.40 11.96
N ALA A 76 2.76 -15.66 11.53
CA ALA A 76 2.08 -16.06 10.30
C ALA A 76 0.58 -15.74 10.33
N SER A 77 -0.11 -16.05 11.42
CA SER A 77 -1.54 -15.75 11.59
C SER A 77 -1.81 -14.25 11.66
N TRP A 78 -0.97 -13.50 12.38
CA TRP A 78 -1.03 -12.04 12.44
C TRP A 78 -0.88 -11.41 11.06
N PHE A 79 0.12 -11.83 10.28
CA PHE A 79 0.35 -11.32 8.94
C PHE A 79 -0.83 -11.62 8.00
N ALA A 80 -1.32 -12.87 8.01
CA ALA A 80 -2.47 -13.28 7.21
C ALA A 80 -3.74 -12.50 7.58
N ALA A 81 -4.00 -12.31 8.88
CA ALA A 81 -5.14 -11.52 9.36
C ALA A 81 -5.01 -10.05 8.97
N THR A 82 -3.82 -9.46 9.13
CA THR A 82 -3.56 -8.06 8.75
C THR A 82 -3.81 -7.85 7.25
N ALA A 83 -3.32 -8.72 6.39
CA ALA A 83 -3.52 -8.65 4.95
C ALA A 83 -4.97 -8.94 4.56
N GLY A 84 -5.56 -10.03 5.05
CA GLY A 84 -6.91 -10.47 4.69
C GLY A 84 -8.01 -9.50 5.15
N VAL A 85 -7.95 -9.05 6.40
CA VAL A 85 -8.93 -8.07 6.91
C VAL A 85 -8.69 -6.69 6.28
N GLY A 86 -7.43 -6.32 6.00
CA GLY A 86 -7.11 -5.11 5.24
C GLY A 86 -7.75 -5.11 3.85
N TYR A 87 -7.72 -6.25 3.15
CA TYR A 87 -8.40 -6.43 1.88
C TYR A 87 -9.92 -6.29 2.00
N LEU A 88 -10.52 -6.94 3.00
CA LEU A 88 -11.96 -6.84 3.26
C LEU A 88 -12.37 -5.40 3.60
N LEU A 89 -11.56 -4.70 4.38
CA LEU A 89 -11.78 -3.29 4.71
C LEU A 89 -11.75 -2.42 3.44
N ASN A 90 -10.75 -2.60 2.57
CA ASN A 90 -10.69 -1.89 1.30
C ASN A 90 -11.91 -2.16 0.42
N PHE A 91 -12.31 -3.43 0.29
CA PHE A 91 -13.49 -3.84 -0.46
C PHE A 91 -14.76 -3.17 0.09
N THR A 92 -14.96 -3.22 1.40
CA THR A 92 -16.11 -2.62 2.07
C THR A 92 -16.17 -1.10 1.85
N LEU A 93 -15.04 -0.40 2.07
CA LEU A 93 -14.96 1.05 1.87
C LEU A 93 -15.28 1.45 0.41
N LYS A 94 -14.80 0.68 -0.58
CA LYS A 94 -15.13 0.92 -1.98
C LYS A 94 -16.62 0.90 -2.26
N HIS A 95 -17.31 -0.12 -1.76
CA HIS A 95 -18.74 -0.28 -2.02
C HIS A 95 -19.62 0.66 -1.20
N VAL A 96 -19.19 1.03 0.01
CA VAL A 96 -19.92 1.99 0.85
C VAL A 96 -19.82 3.42 0.32
N VAL A 97 -18.62 3.83 -0.14
CA VAL A 97 -18.42 5.18 -0.68
C VAL A 97 -18.90 5.27 -2.13
N GLY A 98 -18.64 4.25 -2.95
CA GLY A 98 -19.15 4.14 -4.32
C GLY A 98 -18.66 5.26 -5.27
N ARG A 99 -17.55 5.94 -4.96
CA ARG A 99 -17.05 7.07 -5.76
C ARG A 99 -16.77 6.66 -7.20
N PRO A 100 -17.30 7.39 -8.22
CA PRO A 100 -16.95 7.14 -9.60
C PRO A 100 -15.46 7.44 -9.86
N ARG A 101 -14.91 6.80 -10.90
CA ARG A 101 -13.53 7.06 -11.35
C ARG A 101 -13.45 8.33 -12.17
N PRO A 102 -12.22 8.90 -12.35
CA PRO A 102 -12.01 10.01 -13.25
C PRO A 102 -12.53 9.71 -14.66
N ASP A 103 -13.32 10.61 -15.22
CA ASP A 103 -13.87 10.55 -16.58
C ASP A 103 -13.27 11.63 -17.50
N GLN A 104 -12.47 12.55 -16.94
CA GLN A 104 -11.85 13.66 -17.65
C GLN A 104 -10.63 13.26 -18.49
N VAL A 105 -10.12 12.04 -18.29
CA VAL A 105 -8.90 11.51 -18.93
C VAL A 105 -9.06 10.06 -19.32
N THR A 106 -8.35 9.63 -20.36
CA THR A 106 -8.30 8.22 -20.74
C THR A 106 -7.59 7.38 -19.68
N HIS A 107 -8.22 6.26 -19.30
CA HIS A 107 -7.62 5.28 -18.40
C HIS A 107 -6.56 4.46 -19.14
N LEU A 108 -5.33 4.51 -18.67
CA LEU A 108 -4.21 3.74 -19.22
C LEU A 108 -4.04 2.36 -18.57
N SER A 109 -5.00 1.96 -17.73
CA SER A 109 -5.06 0.64 -17.08
C SER A 109 -6.51 0.21 -16.95
N PHE A 110 -6.80 -1.08 -17.08
CA PHE A 110 -8.14 -1.63 -16.89
C PHE A 110 -8.57 -1.54 -15.42
N VAL A 111 -9.81 -1.11 -15.20
CA VAL A 111 -10.42 -0.95 -13.87
C VAL A 111 -11.94 -1.08 -13.96
N ASP A 112 -12.56 -1.83 -13.04
CA ASP A 112 -13.98 -2.16 -13.02
C ASP A 112 -14.68 -1.90 -11.67
N SER A 113 -13.94 -1.41 -10.67
CA SER A 113 -14.45 -1.17 -9.30
C SER A 113 -14.49 0.32 -8.95
N PRO A 114 -15.23 0.75 -7.91
CA PRO A 114 -15.27 2.13 -7.45
C PRO A 114 -13.87 2.72 -7.18
N SER A 115 -13.77 4.06 -7.26
CA SER A 115 -12.46 4.73 -7.19
C SER A 115 -11.90 4.77 -5.76
N PHE A 116 -12.72 5.12 -4.78
CA PHE A 116 -12.29 5.39 -3.40
C PHE A 116 -12.48 4.20 -2.45
N PRO A 117 -11.52 3.93 -1.57
CA PRO A 117 -10.11 4.34 -1.64
C PRO A 117 -9.34 3.53 -2.68
N SER A 118 -8.14 4.00 -3.08
CA SER A 118 -7.30 3.24 -4.00
C SER A 118 -6.81 1.94 -3.37
N GLY A 119 -7.21 0.80 -3.98
CA GLY A 119 -6.82 -0.53 -3.52
C GLY A 119 -5.32 -0.78 -3.68
N HIS A 120 -4.71 -0.33 -4.79
CA HIS A 120 -3.26 -0.39 -4.98
C HIS A 120 -2.51 0.35 -3.88
N ALA A 121 -2.89 1.60 -3.58
CA ALA A 121 -2.25 2.39 -2.53
C ALA A 121 -2.41 1.74 -1.15
N MET A 122 -3.64 1.34 -0.79
CA MET A 122 -3.93 0.77 0.52
C MET A 122 -3.24 -0.58 0.71
N MET A 123 -3.41 -1.52 -0.22
CA MET A 123 -2.92 -2.88 -0.03
C MET A 123 -1.40 -3.00 -0.18
N THR A 124 -0.78 -2.19 -1.06
CA THR A 124 0.68 -2.09 -1.09
C THR A 124 1.21 -1.60 0.24
N THR A 125 0.60 -0.56 0.81
CA THR A 125 0.98 -0.05 2.14
C THR A 125 0.81 -1.13 3.22
N VAL A 126 -0.33 -1.81 3.27
CA VAL A 126 -0.60 -2.85 4.27
C VAL A 126 0.45 -3.96 4.21
N ILE A 127 0.66 -4.54 3.03
CA ILE A 127 1.48 -5.74 2.88
C ILE A 127 2.96 -5.42 3.05
N PHE A 128 3.46 -4.39 2.35
CA PHE A 128 4.89 -4.07 2.41
C PHE A 128 5.29 -3.49 3.76
N LEU A 129 4.44 -2.66 4.40
CA LEU A 129 4.74 -2.15 5.73
C LEU A 129 4.69 -3.27 6.79
N ALA A 130 3.75 -4.22 6.70
CA ALA A 130 3.73 -5.38 7.59
C ALA A 130 5.02 -6.20 7.49
N ILE A 131 5.50 -6.45 6.27
CA ILE A 131 6.79 -7.10 6.02
C ILE A 131 7.95 -6.27 6.61
N GLY A 132 7.96 -4.97 6.34
CA GLY A 132 8.97 -4.06 6.85
C GLY A 132 9.05 -4.01 8.38
N LEU A 133 7.90 -4.05 9.06
CA LEU A 133 7.83 -4.09 10.52
C LEU A 133 8.38 -5.42 11.08
N LEU A 134 8.07 -6.56 10.44
CA LEU A 134 8.65 -7.86 10.81
C LEU A 134 10.17 -7.89 10.63
N ILE A 135 10.67 -7.37 9.50
CA ILE A 135 12.12 -7.26 9.24
C ILE A 135 12.78 -6.35 10.28
N ARG A 136 12.18 -5.16 10.53
CA ARG A 136 12.70 -4.20 11.52
C ARG A 136 12.90 -4.81 12.90
N GLU A 137 12.01 -5.72 13.30
CA GLU A 137 12.11 -6.41 14.58
C GLU A 137 13.20 -7.48 14.58
N ALA A 138 13.37 -8.17 13.45
CA ALA A 138 14.33 -9.26 13.30
C ALA A 138 15.81 -8.79 13.18
N VAL A 139 16.06 -7.48 12.95
CA VAL A 139 17.42 -6.97 12.73
C VAL A 139 17.88 -6.07 13.85
N SER A 140 19.21 -6.00 14.09
CA SER A 140 19.79 -5.18 15.17
C SER A 140 20.26 -3.81 14.68
N ARG A 141 20.82 -3.72 13.46
CA ARG A 141 21.45 -2.50 12.94
C ARG A 141 20.42 -1.40 12.67
N ARG A 142 20.61 -0.21 13.24
CA ARG A 142 19.72 0.94 13.09
C ARG A 142 19.44 1.30 11.62
N ALA A 143 20.48 1.33 10.79
CA ALA A 143 20.34 1.64 9.37
C ALA A 143 19.40 0.65 8.65
N VAL A 144 19.51 -0.66 8.96
CA VAL A 144 18.63 -1.67 8.39
C VAL A 144 17.19 -1.52 8.90
N LYS A 145 17.00 -1.18 10.18
CA LYS A 145 15.69 -0.87 10.76
C LYS A 145 15.01 0.31 10.05
N THR A 146 15.76 1.35 9.74
CA THR A 146 15.25 2.52 9.00
C THR A 146 14.88 2.12 7.57
N LEU A 147 15.77 1.40 6.88
CA LEU A 147 15.53 0.93 5.52
C LEU A 147 14.29 0.01 5.45
N ALA A 148 14.12 -0.87 6.43
CA ALA A 148 12.98 -1.78 6.51
C ALA A 148 11.63 -1.07 6.60
N ILE A 149 11.58 0.19 7.00
CA ILE A 149 10.36 1.02 6.99
C ILE A 149 10.35 1.97 5.79
N ALA A 150 11.46 2.63 5.48
CA ALA A 150 11.53 3.62 4.43
C ALA A 150 11.24 3.01 3.04
N LEU A 151 11.82 1.84 2.73
CA LEU A 151 11.64 1.19 1.43
C LEU A 151 10.18 0.80 1.16
N PRO A 152 9.45 0.10 2.06
CA PRO A 152 8.03 -0.15 1.91
C PRO A 152 7.20 1.11 1.67
N LEU A 153 7.44 2.16 2.44
CA LEU A 153 6.70 3.41 2.29
C LEU A 153 6.99 4.10 0.95
N THR A 154 8.25 4.09 0.51
CA THR A 154 8.64 4.61 -0.81
C THR A 154 7.96 3.83 -1.93
N VAL A 155 7.95 2.49 -1.87
CA VAL A 155 7.27 1.64 -2.86
C VAL A 155 5.77 1.94 -2.88
N ALA A 156 5.12 2.00 -1.71
CA ALA A 156 3.68 2.29 -1.62
C ALA A 156 3.34 3.69 -2.16
N ALA A 157 4.15 4.70 -1.84
CA ALA A 157 3.97 6.06 -2.38
C ALA A 157 4.18 6.09 -3.90
N SER A 158 5.21 5.42 -4.41
CA SER A 158 5.48 5.34 -5.84
C SER A 158 4.35 4.65 -6.60
N VAL A 159 3.87 3.49 -6.11
CA VAL A 159 2.68 2.81 -6.67
C VAL A 159 1.46 3.72 -6.62
N SER A 160 1.26 4.46 -5.53
CA SER A 160 0.15 5.41 -5.41
C SER A 160 0.19 6.49 -6.49
N LEU A 161 1.35 7.09 -6.73
CA LEU A 161 1.54 8.11 -7.76
C LEU A 161 1.27 7.57 -9.16
N THR A 162 1.67 6.33 -9.46
CA THR A 162 1.37 5.74 -10.76
C THR A 162 -0.12 5.63 -11.05
N ARG A 163 -0.97 5.46 -10.01
CA ARG A 163 -2.44 5.37 -10.21
C ARG A 163 -3.06 6.68 -10.66
N VAL A 164 -2.51 7.81 -10.18
CA VAL A 164 -2.90 9.14 -10.66
C VAL A 164 -2.38 9.37 -12.08
N TYR A 165 -1.11 9.06 -12.32
CA TYR A 165 -0.49 9.19 -13.65
C TYR A 165 -1.22 8.34 -14.71
N LEU A 166 -1.63 7.11 -14.38
CA LEU A 166 -2.40 6.24 -15.27
C LEU A 166 -3.88 6.67 -15.43
N GLY A 167 -4.33 7.71 -14.73
CA GLY A 167 -5.65 8.31 -14.87
C GLY A 167 -6.80 7.53 -14.24
N VAL A 168 -6.51 6.54 -13.42
CA VAL A 168 -7.53 5.62 -12.88
C VAL A 168 -8.00 5.94 -11.48
N HIS A 169 -7.32 6.87 -10.79
CA HIS A 169 -7.67 7.35 -9.46
C HIS A 169 -7.40 8.85 -9.31
N TYR A 170 -8.21 9.50 -8.50
CA TYR A 170 -7.93 10.85 -8.04
C TYR A 170 -6.80 10.86 -7.00
N PRO A 171 -6.03 11.97 -6.87
CA PRO A 171 -5.05 12.15 -5.79
C PRO A 171 -5.59 11.85 -4.39
N SER A 172 -6.80 12.29 -4.08
CA SER A 172 -7.44 12.03 -2.79
C SER A 172 -7.73 10.54 -2.54
N ASP A 173 -8.03 9.74 -3.60
CA ASP A 173 -8.25 8.30 -3.46
C ASP A 173 -6.98 7.57 -3.05
N VAL A 174 -5.85 7.95 -3.65
CA VAL A 174 -4.55 7.32 -3.36
C VAL A 174 -4.00 7.77 -2.01
N PHE A 175 -4.18 9.05 -1.66
CA PHE A 175 -3.80 9.56 -0.33
C PHE A 175 -4.60 8.87 0.78
N ALA A 176 -5.92 8.76 0.62
CA ALA A 176 -6.78 8.05 1.57
C ALA A 176 -6.40 6.58 1.68
N GLY A 177 -6.15 5.89 0.55
CA GLY A 177 -5.71 4.50 0.55
C GLY A 177 -4.40 4.31 1.31
N PHE A 178 -3.41 5.17 1.04
CA PHE A 178 -2.12 5.15 1.74
C PHE A 178 -2.29 5.37 3.25
N CYS A 179 -3.03 6.39 3.67
CA CYS A 179 -3.30 6.68 5.08
C CYS A 179 -4.08 5.56 5.77
N CYS A 180 -5.10 4.99 5.12
CA CYS A 180 -5.84 3.85 5.65
C CYS A 180 -4.94 2.63 5.83
N GLY A 181 -4.06 2.35 4.86
CA GLY A 181 -3.06 1.28 4.95
C GLY A 181 -2.10 1.48 6.12
N LEU A 182 -1.59 2.72 6.30
CA LEU A 182 -0.73 3.06 7.44
C LEU A 182 -1.45 2.86 8.78
N ALA A 183 -2.64 3.42 8.92
CA ALA A 183 -3.42 3.35 10.15
C ALA A 183 -3.77 1.90 10.50
N TRP A 184 -4.23 1.12 9.51
CA TRP A 184 -4.58 -0.28 9.68
C TRP A 184 -3.38 -1.12 10.13
N THR A 185 -2.27 -1.05 9.40
CA THR A 185 -1.08 -1.86 9.70
C THR A 185 -0.45 -1.48 11.04
N SER A 186 -0.38 -0.17 11.35
CA SER A 186 0.14 0.32 12.63
C SER A 186 -0.77 -0.09 13.80
N GLY A 187 -2.09 -0.09 13.59
CA GLY A 187 -3.06 -0.58 14.55
C GLY A 187 -2.90 -2.08 14.82
N CYS A 188 -2.84 -2.89 13.76
CA CYS A 188 -2.63 -4.34 13.87
C CYS A 188 -1.29 -4.70 14.54
N TRP A 189 -0.25 -3.89 14.33
CA TRP A 189 1.06 -4.12 14.94
C TRP A 189 1.01 -4.15 16.48
N ARG A 190 0.13 -3.37 17.09
CA ARG A 190 -0.04 -3.33 18.57
C ARG A 190 -0.58 -4.65 19.14
N PHE A 191 -1.25 -5.45 18.31
CA PHE A 191 -1.84 -6.73 18.70
C PHE A 191 -1.05 -7.93 18.18
N ARG A 192 0.19 -7.68 17.67
CA ARG A 192 1.05 -8.77 17.22
C ARG A 192 1.45 -9.66 18.39
N PRO A 193 1.32 -11.00 18.26
CA PRO A 193 1.84 -11.93 19.25
C PRO A 193 3.36 -11.73 19.42
N ILE A 194 3.81 -11.53 20.65
CA ILE A 194 5.24 -11.49 20.98
C ILE A 194 5.63 -12.93 21.35
N ASP A 195 6.28 -13.62 20.43
CA ASP A 195 6.81 -14.93 20.72
C ASP A 195 8.06 -14.79 21.59
N GLY A 196 8.04 -15.33 22.82
CA GLY A 196 9.16 -15.31 23.75
C GLY A 196 10.46 -15.94 23.19
N ASN A 197 10.34 -16.72 22.13
CA ASN A 197 11.48 -17.36 21.47
C ASN A 197 12.33 -16.38 20.61
N SER A 198 11.71 -15.31 20.09
CA SER A 198 12.44 -14.29 19.30
C SER A 198 13.39 -13.49 20.19
N SER A 199 12.99 -13.15 21.41
CA SER A 199 13.82 -12.43 22.38
C SER A 199 14.98 -13.28 22.88
N ALA A 200 14.78 -14.56 23.08
CA ALA A 200 15.81 -15.50 23.50
C ALA A 200 16.90 -15.68 22.41
N ARG A 201 16.49 -15.84 21.15
CA ARG A 201 17.43 -15.96 20.00
C ARG A 201 18.26 -14.69 19.80
N ILE A 202 17.66 -13.50 19.90
CA ILE A 202 18.38 -12.23 19.79
C ILE A 202 19.40 -12.08 20.93
N GLN A 203 19.06 -12.51 22.15
CA GLN A 203 19.97 -12.51 23.28
C GLN A 203 21.11 -13.51 23.11
N GLU A 204 20.84 -14.69 22.60
CA GLU A 204 21.82 -15.73 22.31
C GLU A 204 22.80 -15.30 21.20
N GLU A 205 22.31 -14.74 20.11
CA GLU A 205 23.15 -14.19 19.02
C GLU A 205 24.00 -13.01 19.52
N ALA A 206 23.43 -12.13 20.34
CA ALA A 206 24.17 -11.02 20.94
C ALA A 206 25.24 -11.51 21.95
N ALA A 207 24.99 -12.61 22.66
CA ALA A 207 25.96 -13.23 23.55
C ALA A 207 27.13 -13.87 22.78
N ILE A 208 26.83 -14.58 21.67
CA ILE A 208 27.84 -15.18 20.79
C ILE A 208 28.72 -14.09 20.15
N GLN A 209 28.13 -12.98 19.69
CA GLN A 209 28.88 -11.86 19.10
C GLN A 209 29.76 -11.10 20.12
N ARG A 210 29.47 -11.17 21.42
CA ARG A 210 30.28 -10.59 22.47
C ARG A 210 31.42 -11.50 22.91
N ALA A 211 31.33 -12.78 22.62
CA ALA A 211 32.34 -13.79 22.99
C ALA A 211 33.35 -14.05 21.87
N ALA A 212 33.10 -13.56 20.65
CA ALA A 212 34.02 -13.61 19.50
C ALA A 212 34.79 -12.32 19.32
#